data_c495661132be8444cacb7fa86e084cef
#
_entry.id   c495661132be8444cacb7fa86e084cef
#
_cell.length_a   1.000
_cell.length_b   1.000
_cell.length_c   1.000
_cell.angle_alpha   90.00
_cell.angle_beta   90.00
_cell.angle_gamma   90.00
#
_symmetry.space_group_name_H-M   'P 1'
#
loop_
_entity.id
_entity.type
_entity.pdbx_description
1 polymer ?
#
loop_
_entity_poly.entity_id
_entity_poly.type
_entity_poly.pdbx_seq_one_letter_code
_entity_poly.pdbx_strand_id
1 'polypeptide(L)'
;MKQYLGMAKLIKKFIGNNCEVFHDSMFAYYPAESESDEAIITFSFTEDEESNREWKKFLDEYFGFRLTKENLFTMSVLHELGHHFTGHQFSLEEWNEQAMELSIRGLQGKERDQAYFRLGVEIAATEWAIKTYNAFPEIMRAWNHRFACAIRHQEKKAKRKLLTDL
;
A
#
# COMPACT_ATOMS: atom_id res chain seq x y z
N MET A 1 16.56 -10.55 -5.28
CA MET A 1 17.08 -9.16 -5.38
C MET A 1 16.70 -8.44 -6.69
N LYS A 2 16.99 -8.97 -7.91
CA LYS A 2 16.69 -8.27 -9.19
C LYS A 2 15.21 -7.90 -9.43
N GLN A 3 14.24 -8.67 -8.91
CA GLN A 3 12.81 -8.41 -9.12
C GLN A 3 12.28 -7.27 -8.25
N TYR A 4 12.75 -7.17 -7.01
CA TYR A 4 12.42 -6.05 -6.11
C TYR A 4 12.88 -4.72 -6.68
N LEU A 5 14.12 -4.71 -7.21
CA LEU A 5 14.67 -3.54 -7.91
C LEU A 5 13.83 -3.16 -9.14
N GLY A 6 13.24 -4.13 -9.84
CA GLY A 6 12.37 -3.89 -10.98
C GLY A 6 11.07 -3.21 -10.61
N MET A 7 10.43 -3.62 -9.50
CA MET A 7 9.21 -2.98 -8.98
C MET A 7 9.50 -1.60 -8.41
N ALA A 8 10.53 -1.47 -7.55
CA ALA A 8 10.92 -0.17 -7.01
C ALA A 8 11.19 0.86 -8.11
N LYS A 9 11.93 0.48 -9.16
CA LYS A 9 12.18 1.35 -10.32
C LYS A 9 10.90 1.73 -11.06
N LEU A 10 9.94 0.82 -11.16
CA LEU A 10 8.68 1.07 -11.85
C LEU A 10 7.82 2.06 -11.07
N ILE A 11 7.72 1.88 -9.75
CA ILE A 11 7.04 2.79 -8.85
C ILE A 11 7.73 4.16 -8.88
N LYS A 12 9.05 4.21 -8.70
CA LYS A 12 9.85 5.45 -8.73
C LYS A 12 9.70 6.21 -10.06
N LYS A 13 9.63 5.50 -11.18
CA LYS A 13 9.37 6.11 -12.50
C LYS A 13 7.98 6.75 -12.58
N PHE A 14 6.99 6.20 -11.91
CA PHE A 14 5.63 6.74 -11.91
C PHE A 14 5.50 8.00 -11.05
N ILE A 15 6.16 8.02 -9.87
CA ILE A 15 6.08 9.13 -8.91
C ILE A 15 7.11 10.24 -9.13
N GLY A 16 8.14 10.01 -9.95
CA GLY A 16 9.27 10.92 -10.05
C GLY A 16 10.32 10.70 -8.94
N ASN A 17 11.17 11.72 -8.69
CA ASN A 17 12.35 11.56 -7.82
C ASN A 17 12.15 11.97 -6.36
N ASN A 18 10.93 12.30 -5.95
CA ASN A 18 10.69 12.91 -4.63
C ASN A 18 10.43 11.89 -3.52
N CYS A 19 10.67 10.62 -3.76
CA CYS A 19 10.39 9.57 -2.79
C CYS A 19 11.30 8.36 -3.02
N GLU A 20 11.85 7.81 -1.95
CA GLU A 20 12.55 6.53 -2.00
C GLU A 20 11.56 5.37 -1.94
N VAL A 21 11.86 4.29 -2.66
CA VAL A 21 10.98 3.12 -2.77
C VAL A 21 11.75 1.86 -2.44
N PHE A 22 11.32 1.16 -1.39
CA PHE A 22 11.96 -0.05 -0.90
C PHE A 22 10.98 -1.24 -0.84
N HIS A 23 11.54 -2.44 -0.93
CA HIS A 23 10.81 -3.66 -0.58
C HIS A 23 11.01 -3.96 0.91
N ASP A 24 9.89 -4.19 1.61
CA ASP A 24 9.86 -4.57 3.03
C ASP A 24 8.81 -5.65 3.28
N SER A 25 8.57 -5.96 4.54
CA SER A 25 7.57 -6.92 5.01
C SER A 25 6.14 -6.39 4.91
N MET A 26 5.95 -5.08 4.82
CA MET A 26 4.64 -4.41 4.74
C MET A 26 4.61 -3.29 3.70
N PHE A 27 3.40 -2.85 3.38
CA PHE A 27 3.16 -1.58 2.71
C PHE A 27 3.14 -0.49 3.77
N ALA A 28 3.86 0.61 3.55
CA ALA A 28 3.84 1.75 4.44
C ALA A 28 4.37 3.01 3.73
N TYR A 29 3.89 4.15 4.17
CA TYR A 29 4.40 5.47 3.83
C TYR A 29 5.01 6.13 5.06
N TYR A 30 6.21 6.65 4.89
CA TYR A 30 6.92 7.43 5.90
C TYR A 30 7.16 8.84 5.32
N PRO A 31 6.53 9.88 5.88
CA PRO A 31 6.74 11.24 5.41
C PRO A 31 8.18 11.68 5.66
N ALA A 32 8.68 12.62 4.85
CA ALA A 32 9.94 13.28 5.12
C ALA A 32 9.85 14.07 6.44
N GLU A 33 10.85 13.93 7.30
CA GLU A 33 10.88 14.61 8.60
C GLU A 33 11.41 16.06 8.47
N SER A 34 12.14 16.34 7.39
CA SER A 34 12.69 17.67 7.09
C SER A 34 12.73 17.94 5.58
N GLU A 35 12.98 19.19 5.17
CA GLU A 35 13.12 19.56 3.75
C GLU A 35 14.30 18.87 3.04
N SER A 36 15.28 18.38 3.78
CA SER A 36 16.45 17.66 3.26
C SER A 36 16.22 16.16 3.09
N ASP A 37 15.13 15.62 3.66
CA ASP A 37 14.84 14.20 3.66
C ASP A 37 13.91 13.84 2.51
N GLU A 38 14.03 12.61 2.03
CA GLU A 38 13.08 12.05 1.07
C GLU A 38 12.02 11.21 1.81
N ALA A 39 10.77 11.33 1.41
CA ALA A 39 9.72 10.43 1.87
C ALA A 39 10.04 8.99 1.44
N ILE A 40 9.62 8.02 2.23
CA ILE A 40 9.87 6.59 1.97
C ILE A 40 8.54 5.87 1.76
N ILE A 41 8.49 5.07 0.70
CA ILE A 41 7.39 4.13 0.45
C ILE A 41 7.94 2.72 0.48
N THR A 42 7.35 1.87 1.28
CA THR A 42 7.65 0.44 1.27
C THR A 42 6.55 -0.35 0.59
N PHE A 43 6.93 -1.44 -0.05
CA PHE A 43 5.99 -2.38 -0.66
C PHE A 43 6.36 -3.83 -0.31
N SER A 44 5.35 -4.69 -0.26
CA SER A 44 5.49 -6.11 0.08
C SER A 44 4.98 -7.00 -1.06
N PHE A 45 5.32 -8.29 -0.97
CA PHE A 45 4.70 -9.37 -1.75
C PHE A 45 3.99 -10.39 -0.85
N THR A 46 3.85 -10.07 0.43
CA THR A 46 3.09 -10.87 1.40
C THR A 46 1.74 -10.23 1.64
N GLU A 47 0.73 -11.06 1.84
CA GLU A 47 -0.64 -10.64 2.17
C GLU A 47 -0.89 -10.85 3.66
N ASP A 48 -1.54 -9.86 4.28
CA ASP A 48 -2.30 -10.06 5.51
C ASP A 48 -3.77 -10.32 5.12
N GLU A 49 -4.18 -11.59 5.20
CA GLU A 49 -5.50 -11.99 4.71
C GLU A 49 -6.64 -11.35 5.52
N GLU A 50 -6.46 -11.10 6.81
CA GLU A 50 -7.50 -10.53 7.67
C GLU A 50 -7.68 -9.03 7.38
N SER A 51 -6.60 -8.26 7.41
CA SER A 51 -6.61 -6.83 7.10
C SER A 51 -7.10 -6.58 5.67
N ASN A 52 -6.63 -7.36 4.71
CA ASN A 52 -7.08 -7.26 3.32
C ASN A 52 -8.57 -7.54 3.13
N ARG A 53 -9.17 -8.41 3.95
CA ARG A 53 -10.60 -8.70 3.91
C ARG A 53 -11.42 -7.49 4.34
N GLU A 54 -11.04 -6.85 5.43
CA GLU A 54 -11.73 -5.66 5.93
C GLU A 54 -11.51 -4.46 4.98
N TRP A 55 -10.31 -4.28 4.45
CA TRP A 55 -10.04 -3.25 3.46
C TRP A 55 -10.85 -3.44 2.17
N LYS A 56 -10.91 -4.68 1.66
CA LYS A 56 -11.74 -5.02 0.50
C LYS A 56 -13.20 -4.66 0.71
N LYS A 57 -13.74 -4.97 1.89
CA LYS A 57 -15.11 -4.65 2.25
C LYS A 57 -15.33 -3.14 2.31
N PHE A 58 -14.41 -2.41 2.92
CA PHE A 58 -14.44 -0.96 3.00
C PHE A 58 -14.41 -0.31 1.61
N LEU A 59 -13.53 -0.75 0.71
CA LEU A 59 -13.45 -0.24 -0.66
C LEU A 59 -14.73 -0.46 -1.46
N ASP A 60 -15.32 -1.65 -1.34
CA ASP A 60 -16.58 -2.00 -2.02
C ASP A 60 -17.76 -1.18 -1.48
N GLU A 61 -17.92 -1.13 -0.16
CA GLU A 61 -19.05 -0.47 0.50
C GLU A 61 -18.97 1.07 0.44
N TYR A 62 -17.76 1.64 0.59
CA TYR A 62 -17.60 3.08 0.71
C TYR A 62 -17.33 3.77 -0.62
N PHE A 63 -16.57 3.13 -1.50
CA PHE A 63 -16.15 3.71 -2.78
C PHE A 63 -16.73 3.00 -4.01
N GLY A 64 -17.42 1.88 -3.84
CA GLY A 64 -17.87 1.04 -4.96
C GLY A 64 -16.70 0.44 -5.76
N PHE A 65 -15.51 0.35 -5.17
CA PHE A 65 -14.30 -0.15 -5.82
C PHE A 65 -14.06 -1.61 -5.48
N ARG A 66 -14.02 -2.47 -6.49
CA ARG A 66 -13.82 -3.91 -6.32
C ARG A 66 -12.33 -4.28 -6.22
N LEU A 67 -11.86 -4.54 -5.01
CA LEU A 67 -10.54 -5.10 -4.79
C LEU A 67 -10.53 -6.60 -5.10
N THR A 68 -9.55 -7.04 -5.90
CA THR A 68 -9.36 -8.44 -6.33
C THR A 68 -7.94 -8.88 -6.02
N LYS A 69 -7.66 -10.20 -6.05
CA LYS A 69 -6.28 -10.71 -5.93
C LYS A 69 -5.33 -10.16 -7.00
N GLU A 70 -5.86 -9.78 -8.17
CA GLU A 70 -5.05 -9.25 -9.27
C GLU A 70 -4.60 -7.82 -9.04
N ASN A 71 -5.46 -6.97 -8.44
CA ASN A 71 -5.17 -5.56 -8.24
C ASN A 71 -4.75 -5.19 -6.81
N LEU A 72 -4.81 -6.11 -5.86
CA LEU A 72 -4.52 -5.88 -4.45
C LEU A 72 -3.18 -5.17 -4.23
N PHE A 73 -2.09 -5.75 -4.71
CA PHE A 73 -0.74 -5.20 -4.49
C PHE A 73 -0.54 -3.84 -5.17
N THR A 74 -1.10 -3.66 -6.36
CA THR A 74 -1.09 -2.37 -7.05
C THR A 74 -1.86 -1.32 -6.26
N MET A 75 -3.05 -1.67 -5.77
CA MET A 75 -3.86 -0.76 -4.95
C MET A 75 -3.19 -0.43 -3.62
N SER A 76 -2.52 -1.40 -2.97
CA SER A 76 -1.77 -1.14 -1.74
C SER A 76 -0.65 -0.12 -1.99
N VAL A 77 0.14 -0.27 -3.06
CA VAL A 77 1.17 0.72 -3.41
C VAL A 77 0.55 2.08 -3.74
N LEU A 78 -0.55 2.12 -4.47
CA LEU A 78 -1.22 3.39 -4.80
C LEU A 78 -1.80 4.05 -3.54
N HIS A 79 -2.22 3.30 -2.55
CA HIS A 79 -2.68 3.83 -1.28
C HIS A 79 -1.54 4.54 -0.53
N GLU A 80 -0.37 3.90 -0.41
CA GLU A 80 0.80 4.53 0.21
C GLU A 80 1.27 5.77 -0.59
N LEU A 81 1.21 5.71 -1.92
CA LEU A 81 1.42 6.88 -2.76
C LEU A 81 0.35 7.97 -2.52
N GLY A 82 -0.88 7.55 -2.26
CA GLY A 82 -1.96 8.46 -1.88
C GLY A 82 -1.59 9.30 -0.67
N HIS A 83 -1.04 8.72 0.39
CA HIS A 83 -0.52 9.45 1.55
C HIS A 83 0.54 10.48 1.16
N HIS A 84 1.46 10.12 0.26
CA HIS A 84 2.48 11.05 -0.23
C HIS A 84 1.86 12.25 -0.97
N PHE A 85 0.89 12.01 -1.84
CA PHE A 85 0.30 13.07 -2.67
C PHE A 85 -0.82 13.86 -1.98
N THR A 86 -1.45 13.31 -0.95
CA THR A 86 -2.52 14.00 -0.20
C THR A 86 -2.09 14.47 1.19
N GLY A 87 -0.92 14.04 1.67
CA GLY A 87 -0.44 14.33 3.02
C GLY A 87 -0.35 15.82 3.35
N HIS A 88 -0.12 16.67 2.34
CA HIS A 88 -0.13 18.13 2.50
C HIS A 88 -1.50 18.72 2.88
N GLN A 89 -2.58 17.95 2.76
CA GLN A 89 -3.94 18.35 3.15
C GLN A 89 -4.16 18.26 4.66
N PHE A 90 -3.24 17.61 5.37
CA PHE A 90 -3.31 17.36 6.81
C PHE A 90 -2.05 17.89 7.48
N SER A 91 -2.21 18.57 8.61
CA SER A 91 -1.07 18.92 9.46
C SER A 91 -0.54 17.66 10.17
N LEU A 92 0.71 17.71 10.63
CA LEU A 92 1.29 16.64 11.45
C LEU A 92 0.49 16.42 12.74
N GLU A 93 -0.10 17.48 13.28
CA GLU A 93 -0.97 17.43 14.45
C GLU A 93 -2.24 16.61 14.15
N GLU A 94 -2.94 16.89 13.04
CA GLU A 94 -4.12 16.13 12.61
C GLU A 94 -3.82 14.65 12.36
N TRP A 95 -2.66 14.33 11.78
CA TRP A 95 -2.20 12.94 11.61
C TRP A 95 -2.05 12.24 12.97
N ASN A 96 -1.37 12.90 13.91
CA ASN A 96 -1.13 12.35 15.24
C ASN A 96 -2.42 12.21 16.05
N GLU A 97 -3.33 13.19 15.96
CA GLU A 97 -4.63 13.13 16.62
C GLU A 97 -5.47 11.95 16.12
N GLN A 98 -5.55 11.75 14.82
CA GLN A 98 -6.28 10.63 14.23
C GLN A 98 -5.69 9.28 14.65
N ALA A 99 -4.36 9.13 14.65
CA ALA A 99 -3.68 7.92 15.11
C ALA A 99 -3.89 7.68 16.62
N MET A 100 -3.85 8.74 17.43
CA MET A 100 -4.07 8.68 18.88
C MET A 100 -5.53 8.31 19.20
N GLU A 101 -6.50 8.82 18.45
CA GLU A 101 -7.92 8.51 18.65
C GLU A 101 -8.19 7.00 18.58
N LEU A 102 -7.58 6.30 17.62
CA LEU A 102 -7.68 4.85 17.52
C LEU A 102 -7.09 4.13 18.73
N SER A 103 -5.95 4.63 19.23
CA SER A 103 -5.27 4.06 20.39
C SER A 103 -6.10 4.23 21.67
N ILE A 104 -6.70 5.41 21.87
CA ILE A 104 -7.52 5.74 23.04
C ILE A 104 -8.82 4.91 23.07
N ARG A 105 -9.40 4.61 21.90
CA ARG A 105 -10.63 3.80 21.83
C ARG A 105 -10.44 2.36 22.27
N GLY A 106 -9.20 1.86 22.40
CA GLY A 106 -8.91 0.49 22.81
C GLY A 106 -9.42 -0.56 21.82
N LEU A 107 -9.69 -0.18 20.57
CA LEU A 107 -10.18 -1.07 19.53
C LEU A 107 -9.13 -2.10 19.13
N GLN A 108 -9.55 -3.32 18.83
CA GLN A 108 -8.67 -4.40 18.42
C GLN A 108 -9.24 -5.15 17.20
N GLY A 109 -8.34 -5.82 16.46
CA GLY A 109 -8.70 -6.65 15.30
C GLY A 109 -9.58 -5.89 14.31
N LYS A 110 -10.64 -6.53 13.86
CA LYS A 110 -11.56 -6.03 12.84
C LYS A 110 -12.16 -4.65 13.13
N GLU A 111 -12.52 -4.37 14.38
CA GLU A 111 -13.12 -3.07 14.76
C GLU A 111 -12.08 -1.94 14.60
N ARG A 112 -10.83 -2.23 14.98
CA ARG A 112 -9.72 -1.31 14.79
C ARG A 112 -9.48 -1.04 13.29
N ASP A 113 -9.43 -2.07 12.47
CA ASP A 113 -9.19 -1.94 11.03
C ASP A 113 -10.31 -1.13 10.36
N GLN A 114 -11.57 -1.40 10.72
CA GLN A 114 -12.71 -0.63 10.19
C GLN A 114 -12.69 0.84 10.61
N ALA A 115 -12.25 1.14 11.84
CA ALA A 115 -12.10 2.52 12.31
C ALA A 115 -10.91 3.19 11.62
N TYR A 116 -9.79 2.49 11.47
CA TYR A 116 -8.59 2.96 10.80
C TYR A 116 -8.89 3.40 9.36
N PHE A 117 -9.52 2.55 8.54
CA PHE A 117 -9.83 2.89 7.15
C PHE A 117 -10.77 4.10 6.99
N ARG A 118 -11.43 4.54 8.06
CA ARG A 118 -12.32 5.71 8.07
C ARG A 118 -11.66 6.99 8.56
N LEU A 119 -10.39 6.97 8.89
CA LEU A 119 -9.64 8.18 9.17
C LEU A 119 -9.59 9.07 7.93
N GLY A 120 -9.63 10.38 8.11
CA GLY A 120 -9.60 11.32 6.99
C GLY A 120 -8.39 11.15 6.10
N VAL A 121 -7.22 10.90 6.70
CA VAL A 121 -5.96 10.66 5.98
C VAL A 121 -6.01 9.37 5.13
N GLU A 122 -6.64 8.31 5.64
CA GLU A 122 -6.80 7.03 4.95
C GLU A 122 -7.82 7.13 3.80
N ILE A 123 -8.92 7.85 4.03
CA ILE A 123 -9.92 8.13 3.00
C ILE A 123 -9.29 8.91 1.85
N ALA A 124 -8.55 9.99 2.14
CA ALA A 124 -7.92 10.82 1.12
C ALA A 124 -6.90 10.02 0.28
N ALA A 125 -6.06 9.23 0.94
CA ALA A 125 -5.10 8.35 0.27
C ALA A 125 -5.80 7.31 -0.62
N THR A 126 -6.87 6.69 -0.12
CA THR A 126 -7.67 5.69 -0.87
C THR A 126 -8.38 6.31 -2.07
N GLU A 127 -8.98 7.49 -1.92
CA GLU A 127 -9.60 8.20 -3.05
C GLU A 127 -8.59 8.51 -4.14
N TRP A 128 -7.43 8.99 -3.77
CA TRP A 128 -6.35 9.28 -4.72
C TRP A 128 -5.92 8.00 -5.44
N ALA A 129 -5.76 6.89 -4.71
CA ALA A 129 -5.40 5.60 -5.27
C ALA A 129 -6.43 5.11 -6.32
N ILE A 130 -7.71 5.18 -6.00
CA ILE A 130 -8.80 4.76 -6.89
C ILE A 130 -8.84 5.65 -8.14
N LYS A 131 -8.77 6.98 -7.98
CA LYS A 131 -8.73 7.93 -9.10
C LYS A 131 -7.55 7.66 -10.03
N THR A 132 -6.37 7.42 -9.44
CA THR A 132 -5.15 7.11 -10.19
C THR A 132 -5.24 5.76 -10.90
N TYR A 133 -5.75 4.72 -10.24
CA TYR A 133 -5.94 3.40 -10.84
C TYR A 133 -6.84 3.47 -12.08
N ASN A 134 -7.92 4.22 -11.99
CA ASN A 134 -8.89 4.38 -13.09
C ASN A 134 -8.36 5.30 -14.21
N ALA A 135 -7.54 6.30 -13.88
CA ALA A 135 -6.98 7.23 -14.87
C ALA A 135 -5.88 6.60 -15.74
N PHE A 136 -5.16 5.59 -15.24
CA PHE A 136 -4.02 4.97 -15.93
C PHE A 136 -4.15 3.45 -16.12
N PRO A 137 -5.24 2.95 -16.75
CA PRO A 137 -5.56 1.52 -16.76
C PRO A 137 -4.46 0.64 -17.38
N GLU A 138 -3.75 1.13 -18.41
CA GLU A 138 -2.66 0.37 -19.05
C GLU A 138 -1.46 0.20 -18.10
N ILE A 139 -1.10 1.26 -17.39
CA ILE A 139 0.01 1.23 -16.42
C ILE A 139 -0.37 0.29 -15.27
N MET A 140 -1.59 0.39 -14.78
CA MET A 140 -2.07 -0.43 -13.66
C MET A 140 -2.15 -1.91 -14.04
N ARG A 141 -2.58 -2.24 -15.26
CA ARG A 141 -2.50 -3.62 -15.78
C ARG A 141 -1.07 -4.15 -15.82
N ALA A 142 -0.13 -3.32 -16.25
CA ALA A 142 1.28 -3.70 -16.26
C ALA A 142 1.84 -3.92 -14.84
N TRP A 143 1.44 -3.11 -13.87
CA TRP A 143 1.80 -3.30 -12.47
C TRP A 143 1.20 -4.58 -11.90
N ASN A 144 -0.10 -4.82 -12.09
CA ASN A 144 -0.78 -6.05 -11.66
C ASN A 144 -0.06 -7.29 -12.19
N HIS A 145 0.29 -7.30 -13.48
CA HIS A 145 1.02 -8.39 -14.08
C HIS A 145 2.40 -8.61 -13.45
N ARG A 146 3.15 -7.53 -13.19
CA ARG A 146 4.48 -7.60 -12.57
C ARG A 146 4.42 -8.09 -11.13
N PHE A 147 3.48 -7.61 -10.33
CA PHE A 147 3.25 -8.13 -8.99
C PHE A 147 2.93 -9.62 -9.02
N ALA A 148 1.99 -10.05 -9.85
CA ALA A 148 1.64 -11.46 -9.99
C ALA A 148 2.84 -12.34 -10.42
N CYS A 149 3.72 -11.84 -11.28
CA CYS A 149 4.94 -12.55 -11.66
C CYS A 149 5.93 -12.65 -10.49
N ALA A 150 6.11 -11.58 -9.71
CA ALA A 150 7.03 -11.56 -8.58
C ALA A 150 6.57 -12.52 -7.47
N ILE A 151 5.28 -12.53 -7.14
CA ILE A 151 4.68 -13.42 -6.13
C ILE A 151 4.86 -14.89 -6.53
N ARG A 152 4.48 -15.26 -7.75
CA ARG A 152 4.67 -16.64 -8.25
C ARG A 152 6.13 -17.09 -8.20
N HIS A 153 7.07 -16.19 -8.41
CA HIS A 153 8.50 -16.52 -8.32
C HIS A 153 8.92 -16.81 -6.87
N GLN A 154 8.43 -16.02 -5.91
CA GLN A 154 8.70 -16.24 -4.49
C GLN A 154 8.12 -17.58 -4.01
N GLU A 155 6.87 -17.88 -4.35
CA GLU A 155 6.23 -19.16 -4.02
C GLU A 155 7.05 -20.36 -4.54
N LYS A 156 7.51 -20.29 -5.81
CA LYS A 156 8.37 -21.32 -6.40
C LYS A 156 9.70 -21.46 -5.65
N LYS A 157 10.29 -20.35 -5.23
CA LYS A 157 11.55 -20.36 -4.46
C LYS A 157 11.36 -20.95 -3.08
N ALA A 158 10.28 -20.59 -2.39
CA ALA A 158 9.93 -21.13 -1.08
C ALA A 158 9.69 -22.65 -1.15
N LYS A 159 8.93 -23.12 -2.13
CA LYS A 159 8.70 -24.56 -2.36
C LYS A 159 10.00 -25.34 -2.63
N ARG A 160 10.90 -24.77 -3.43
CA ARG A 160 12.21 -25.41 -3.68
C ARG A 160 13.07 -25.53 -2.42
N LYS A 161 13.08 -24.49 -1.58
CA LYS A 161 13.83 -24.51 -0.33
C LYS A 161 13.31 -25.59 0.62
N LEU A 162 11.99 -25.72 0.77
CA LEU A 162 11.36 -26.78 1.56
C LEU A 162 11.73 -28.20 1.10
N LEU A 163 11.92 -28.38 -0.21
CA LEU A 163 12.29 -29.69 -0.80
C LEU A 163 13.79 -30.00 -0.65
N THR A 164 14.63 -29.00 -0.42
CA THR A 164 16.08 -29.20 -0.22
C THR A 164 16.46 -29.36 1.26
N ASP A 165 15.58 -28.96 2.16
CA ASP A 165 15.79 -29.04 3.62
C ASP A 165 15.18 -30.35 4.20
N LEU A 166 14.62 -31.23 3.35
CA LEU A 166 14.16 -32.60 3.63
C LEU A 166 15.16 -33.65 3.17
#